data_c97bfd417b55e61a57600ff4f8dbdbb5
#
_entry.id   c97bfd417b55e61a57600ff4f8dbdbb5
#
_cell.length_a   1.000
_cell.length_b   1.000
_cell.length_c   1.000
_cell.angle_alpha   90.00
_cell.angle_beta   90.00
_cell.angle_gamma   90.00
#
_symmetry.space_group_name_H-M   'P 1'
#
loop_
_entity.id
_entity.type
_entity.pdbx_description
1 polymer ?
#
loop_
_entity_poly.entity_id
_entity_poly.type
_entity_poly.pdbx_seq_one_letter_code
_entity_poly.pdbx_strand_id
1 'polypeptide(L)'
;MARVDTLDELLRPLMAAPSIRLGRCAVCGRAAPLNQHHMVRRSAGAMFRDGVEVPKPTITLCGFGNHLADADGRPYCHGLAHANRLHFRWVPTDAVGGGFGRCQRMEGGDGGHLEYILLDEPASYAAALEMVGWRPLRRWRDEP
;
A
#
# COMPACT_ATOMS: atom_id res chain seq x y z
N MET A 1 12.47 -19.51 -18.68
CA MET A 1 12.03 -18.88 -18.63
C MET A 1 12.17 -18.04 -17.71
N ALA A 2 12.34 -17.24 -17.87
CA ALA A 2 12.63 -16.37 -16.98
C ALA A 2 11.55 -16.09 -16.16
N ARG A 3 11.75 -15.91 -15.11
CA ARG A 3 10.81 -15.73 -14.32
C ARG A 3 10.97 -14.46 -13.93
N VAL A 4 10.29 -13.65 -13.88
CA VAL A 4 10.32 -12.37 -13.47
C VAL A 4 9.71 -12.13 -12.23
N ASP A 5 9.76 -13.01 -11.39
CA ASP A 5 9.11 -12.84 -10.15
C ASP A 5 9.95 -12.24 -9.08
N THR A 6 10.85 -11.35 -9.40
CA THR A 6 11.62 -10.70 -8.37
C THR A 6 10.68 -9.78 -7.62
N LEU A 7 11.04 -9.45 -6.42
CA LEU A 7 10.22 -8.57 -5.62
C LEU A 7 10.02 -7.24 -6.30
N ASP A 8 11.05 -6.72 -6.94
CA ASP A 8 10.91 -5.44 -7.62
C ASP A 8 9.89 -5.49 -8.74
N GLU A 9 9.83 -6.61 -9.45
CA GLU A 9 8.85 -6.74 -10.51
C GLU A 9 7.46 -6.79 -9.93
N LEU A 10 7.30 -7.49 -8.82
CA LEU A 10 5.99 -7.61 -8.22
C LEU A 10 5.51 -6.29 -7.62
N LEU A 11 6.43 -5.46 -7.18
CA LEU A 11 6.06 -4.18 -6.62
C LEU A 11 5.82 -3.10 -7.65
N ARG A 12 6.20 -3.35 -8.89
CA ARG A 12 6.08 -2.34 -9.91
C ARG A 12 4.70 -1.72 -10.05
N PRO A 13 3.62 -2.48 -10.05
CA PRO A 13 2.30 -1.85 -10.16
C PRO A 13 2.01 -0.90 -9.02
N LEU A 14 2.55 -1.18 -7.84
CA LEU A 14 2.30 -0.36 -6.69
C LEU A 14 2.94 1.01 -6.84
N MET A 15 3.90 1.15 -7.71
CA MET A 15 4.52 2.43 -7.95
C MET A 15 3.58 3.42 -8.62
N ALA A 16 2.46 2.94 -9.14
CA ALA A 16 1.49 3.82 -9.74
C ALA A 16 0.55 4.43 -8.70
N ALA A 17 0.62 3.95 -7.49
CA ALA A 17 -0.30 4.42 -6.46
C ALA A 17 0.08 5.81 -5.97
N PRO A 18 -0.89 6.63 -5.60
CA PRO A 18 -0.56 7.92 -5.01
C PRO A 18 -0.14 7.72 -3.57
N SER A 19 0.58 8.69 -3.03
CA SER A 19 0.88 8.66 -1.60
C SER A 19 -0.38 9.06 -0.85
N ILE A 20 -0.61 8.42 0.28
CA ILE A 20 -1.78 8.66 1.08
C ILE A 20 -1.36 9.21 2.43
N ARG A 21 -1.77 10.44 2.71
CA ARG A 21 -1.37 11.09 3.95
C ARG A 21 -2.61 11.55 4.67
N LEU A 22 -2.88 10.96 5.82
CA LEU A 22 -4.09 11.22 6.57
C LEU A 22 -3.77 11.55 8.01
N GLY A 23 -4.76 12.06 8.71
CA GLY A 23 -4.63 12.33 10.12
C GLY A 23 -4.93 11.12 10.98
N ARG A 24 -5.05 9.96 10.39
CA ARG A 24 -5.28 8.73 11.11
C ARG A 24 -4.73 7.57 10.28
N CYS A 25 -4.63 6.41 10.90
CA CYS A 25 -4.14 5.24 10.19
C CYS A 25 -5.09 4.91 9.05
N ALA A 26 -4.54 4.72 7.87
CA ALA A 26 -5.35 4.45 6.69
C ALA A 26 -6.04 3.09 6.75
N VAL A 27 -5.51 2.17 7.53
CA VAL A 27 -6.05 0.82 7.60
C VAL A 27 -7.02 0.65 8.76
N CYS A 28 -6.60 0.99 9.97
CA CYS A 28 -7.45 0.74 11.12
C CYS A 28 -8.10 1.99 11.71
N GLY A 29 -7.70 3.17 11.26
CA GLY A 29 -8.32 4.39 11.73
C GLY A 29 -7.79 4.95 13.05
N ARG A 30 -6.75 4.35 13.60
CA ARG A 30 -6.19 4.80 14.86
C ARG A 30 -5.63 6.21 14.72
N ALA A 31 -5.90 7.07 15.71
CA ALA A 31 -5.50 8.46 15.61
C ALA A 31 -4.03 8.73 15.89
N ALA A 32 -3.42 7.93 16.71
CA ALA A 32 -2.02 8.15 17.05
C ALA A 32 -1.45 6.91 17.71
N PRO A 33 -0.16 6.70 17.67
CA PRO A 33 0.82 7.48 16.91
C PRO A 33 0.78 7.11 15.44
N LEU A 34 1.29 7.97 14.58
CA LEU A 34 1.25 7.75 13.15
C LEU A 34 2.63 7.84 12.54
N ASN A 35 2.83 7.06 11.50
CA ASN A 35 4.06 7.09 10.72
C ASN A 35 3.71 7.04 9.25
N GLN A 36 4.60 7.55 8.43
CA GLN A 36 4.39 7.47 6.99
C GLN A 36 5.22 6.29 6.49
N HIS A 37 4.56 5.26 6.01
CA HIS A 37 5.19 4.01 5.61
C HIS A 37 5.42 3.95 4.12
N HIS A 38 6.61 3.54 3.69
CA HIS A 38 6.89 3.37 2.28
C HIS A 38 6.27 2.06 1.81
N MET A 39 5.35 2.13 0.86
CA MET A 39 4.73 0.92 0.35
C MET A 39 5.67 0.20 -0.60
N VAL A 40 6.56 0.96 -1.26
CA VAL A 40 7.60 0.36 -2.08
C VAL A 40 8.89 0.60 -1.33
N ARG A 41 9.58 -0.47 -0.99
CA ARG A 41 10.76 -0.33 -0.15
C ARG A 41 11.81 0.54 -0.80
N ARG A 42 12.55 1.23 0.01
CA ARG A 42 13.55 2.12 -0.48
C ARG A 42 14.63 1.43 -1.27
N SER A 43 14.95 0.22 -0.92
CA SER A 43 16.00 -0.52 -1.60
C SER A 43 15.62 -0.94 -3.01
N ALA A 44 14.38 -0.70 -3.41
CA ALA A 44 13.98 -1.05 -4.76
C ALA A 44 14.55 -0.08 -5.80
N GLY A 45 15.28 0.92 -5.35
CA GLY A 45 15.90 1.83 -6.30
C GLY A 45 15.03 3.03 -6.61
N ALA A 46 15.56 3.97 -7.36
CA ALA A 46 14.83 5.18 -7.68
C ALA A 46 13.68 4.90 -8.63
N MET A 47 12.66 5.70 -8.53
CA MET A 47 11.49 5.55 -9.36
C MET A 47 11.42 6.73 -10.30
N PHE A 48 11.21 6.48 -11.58
CA PHE A 48 11.16 7.53 -12.56
C PHE A 48 9.86 7.53 -13.33
N ARG A 49 9.41 8.72 -13.72
CA ARG A 49 8.22 8.82 -14.53
C ARG A 49 8.54 9.85 -15.60
N ASP A 50 8.50 9.46 -16.84
CA ASP A 50 8.83 10.34 -17.96
C ASP A 50 10.24 10.93 -17.81
N GLY A 51 11.15 10.13 -17.32
CA GLY A 51 12.53 10.57 -17.19
C GLY A 51 12.83 11.40 -15.95
N VAL A 52 11.84 11.64 -15.13
CA VAL A 52 12.03 12.44 -13.93
C VAL A 52 11.86 11.56 -12.69
N GLU A 53 12.77 11.67 -11.78
CA GLU A 53 12.69 10.88 -10.56
C GLU A 53 11.54 11.37 -9.70
N VAL A 54 10.69 10.48 -9.23
CA VAL A 54 9.56 10.83 -8.38
C VAL A 54 9.64 10.05 -7.08
N PRO A 55 9.02 10.55 -6.04
CA PRO A 55 9.07 9.86 -4.75
C PRO A 55 8.25 8.58 -4.79
N LYS A 56 8.68 7.59 -4.04
CA LYS A 56 7.94 6.35 -3.94
C LYS A 56 6.71 6.58 -3.09
N PRO A 57 5.62 5.89 -3.38
CA PRO A 57 4.37 6.12 -2.63
C PRO A 57 4.49 5.70 -1.18
N THR A 58 3.87 6.49 -0.32
CA THR A 58 3.84 6.20 1.11
C THR A 58 2.40 6.24 1.59
N ILE A 59 2.16 5.70 2.77
CA ILE A 59 0.82 5.67 3.34
C ILE A 59 0.89 5.87 4.85
N THR A 60 -0.06 6.58 5.41
CA THR A 60 -0.09 6.83 6.84
C THR A 60 -0.57 5.58 7.58
N LEU A 61 0.24 5.08 8.47
CA LEU A 61 -0.12 3.92 9.29
C LEU A 61 0.17 4.23 10.75
N CYS A 62 -0.56 3.60 11.65
CA CYS A 62 -0.28 3.78 13.06
C CYS A 62 1.00 3.03 13.41
N GLY A 63 1.82 3.65 14.23
CA GLY A 63 3.08 3.03 14.62
C GLY A 63 4.00 4.01 15.29
N PHE A 64 5.00 3.47 15.97
CA PHE A 64 5.92 4.28 16.70
C PHE A 64 7.30 3.67 16.56
N GLY A 65 8.14 4.24 15.76
CA GLY A 65 9.49 3.73 15.57
C GLY A 65 9.50 2.26 15.17
N ASN A 66 10.24 1.47 15.90
CA ASN A 66 10.32 0.06 15.61
C ASN A 66 9.40 -0.80 16.47
N HIS A 67 8.52 -0.15 17.20
CA HIS A 67 7.64 -0.92 18.07
C HIS A 67 6.61 -1.68 17.26
N LEU A 68 6.38 -2.92 17.60
CA LEU A 68 5.40 -3.73 16.89
C LEU A 68 4.01 -3.58 17.47
N ALA A 69 3.92 -3.22 18.73
CA ALA A 69 2.62 -3.12 19.38
C ALA A 69 2.69 -2.07 20.46
N ASP A 70 1.52 -1.63 20.93
CA ASP A 70 1.47 -0.65 21.98
C ASP A 70 1.59 -1.34 23.34
N ALA A 71 1.47 -0.57 24.40
CA ALA A 71 1.67 -1.09 25.75
C ALA A 71 0.65 -2.18 26.09
N ASP A 72 -0.50 -2.16 25.46
CA ASP A 72 -1.52 -3.15 25.71
C ASP A 72 -1.41 -4.35 24.80
N GLY A 73 -0.37 -4.41 24.02
CA GLY A 73 -0.19 -5.55 23.12
C GLY A 73 -0.94 -5.46 21.82
N ARG A 74 -1.60 -4.34 21.56
CA ARG A 74 -2.32 -4.21 20.32
C ARG A 74 -1.36 -3.85 19.21
N PRO A 75 -1.35 -4.60 18.12
CA PRO A 75 -0.35 -4.35 17.07
C PRO A 75 -0.55 -3.04 16.37
N TYR A 76 0.54 -2.41 16.00
CA TYR A 76 0.50 -1.25 15.13
C TYR A 76 0.50 -1.72 13.68
N CYS A 77 -0.26 -1.04 12.83
CA CYS A 77 -0.27 -1.42 11.41
C CYS A 77 1.10 -1.28 10.77
N HIS A 78 1.87 -0.26 11.19
CA HIS A 78 3.23 -0.11 10.68
C HIS A 78 4.09 -1.30 11.10
N GLY A 79 3.88 -1.81 12.31
CA GLY A 79 4.58 -2.99 12.76
C GLY A 79 4.17 -4.22 11.98
N LEU A 80 2.88 -4.33 11.67
CA LEU A 80 2.42 -5.46 10.89
C LEU A 80 3.00 -5.42 9.49
N ALA A 81 3.14 -4.25 8.90
CA ALA A 81 3.74 -4.14 7.58
C ALA A 81 5.20 -4.59 7.62
N HIS A 82 5.94 -4.19 8.64
CA HIS A 82 7.32 -4.62 8.75
C HIS A 82 7.45 -6.11 9.06
N ALA A 83 6.43 -6.69 9.64
CA ALA A 83 6.44 -8.12 9.95
C ALA A 83 5.90 -8.95 8.80
N ASN A 84 5.66 -8.35 7.67
CA ASN A 84 5.13 -9.03 6.48
C ASN A 84 3.73 -9.61 6.71
N ARG A 85 2.96 -8.94 7.55
CA ARG A 85 1.59 -9.36 7.81
C ARG A 85 0.58 -8.34 7.30
N LEU A 86 1.02 -7.20 6.78
CA LEU A 86 0.16 -6.21 6.15
C LEU A 86 0.81 -5.87 4.83
N HIS A 87 0.09 -6.08 3.75
CA HIS A 87 0.61 -5.80 2.41
C HIS A 87 -0.37 -4.94 1.65
N PHE A 88 0.13 -4.22 0.66
CA PHE A 88 -0.69 -3.36 -0.18
C PHE A 88 -0.48 -3.73 -1.64
N ARG A 89 -1.49 -3.49 -2.46
CA ARG A 89 -1.33 -3.66 -3.89
C ARG A 89 -2.18 -2.63 -4.62
N TRP A 90 -1.78 -2.31 -5.82
CA TRP A 90 -2.49 -1.36 -6.66
C TRP A 90 -3.27 -2.14 -7.71
N VAL A 91 -4.56 -1.86 -7.81
CA VAL A 91 -5.42 -2.56 -8.75
C VAL A 91 -5.87 -1.56 -9.79
N PRO A 92 -5.39 -1.67 -11.02
CA PRO A 92 -5.78 -0.74 -12.06
C PRO A 92 -7.20 -1.01 -12.54
N THR A 93 -7.89 0.04 -12.85
CA THR A 93 -9.24 -0.17 -13.33
C THR A 93 -9.35 0.01 -14.81
N ASP A 94 -8.30 0.44 -15.41
CA ASP A 94 -8.37 0.70 -16.78
C ASP A 94 -8.82 -0.36 -17.61
N ALA A 95 -8.30 -1.36 -17.40
CA ALA A 95 -8.49 -2.41 -18.24
C ALA A 95 -9.80 -2.54 -18.71
N VAL A 96 -10.59 -2.81 -17.95
CA VAL A 96 -11.79 -3.16 -18.33
C VAL A 96 -12.65 -2.13 -18.59
N GLY A 97 -12.71 -1.36 -17.89
CA GLY A 97 -13.64 -0.42 -18.05
C GLY A 97 -13.25 0.68 -18.85
N GLY A 98 -12.49 0.47 -19.73
CA GLY A 98 -12.03 1.51 -20.49
C GLY A 98 -12.89 2.71 -20.53
N GLY A 99 -14.07 2.57 -20.88
CA GLY A 99 -14.90 3.70 -21.06
C GLY A 99 -15.24 4.41 -19.79
N PHE A 100 -15.19 3.74 -18.72
CA PHE A 100 -15.58 4.33 -17.49
C PHE A 100 -14.45 4.73 -16.65
N GLY A 101 -13.30 4.43 -17.05
CA GLY A 101 -12.17 4.73 -16.22
C GLY A 101 -12.09 6.15 -15.82
N ARG A 102 -12.60 7.03 -16.62
CA ARG A 102 -12.46 8.40 -16.31
C ARG A 102 -13.09 8.76 -15.00
N CYS A 103 -14.05 8.06 -14.61
CA CYS A 103 -14.68 8.39 -13.38
C CYS A 103 -13.78 8.14 -12.23
N GLN A 104 -13.02 7.13 -12.33
CA GLN A 104 -12.15 6.80 -11.27
C GLN A 104 -11.03 7.75 -11.12
N ARG A 105 -10.63 8.35 -12.16
CA ARG A 105 -9.55 9.25 -12.03
C ARG A 105 -9.78 10.29 -11.02
N MET A 106 -10.99 10.66 -10.89
CA MET A 106 -11.24 11.71 -10.00
C MET A 106 -11.01 11.35 -8.61
N GLU A 107 -11.01 10.14 -8.31
CA GLU A 107 -10.83 9.74 -6.96
C GLU A 107 -9.38 9.81 -6.59
N GLY A 108 -8.64 10.58 -7.24
CA GLY A 108 -7.31 10.72 -6.85
C GLY A 108 -6.45 9.64 -7.34
N GLY A 109 -7.01 8.74 -7.97
CA GLY A 109 -6.20 7.69 -8.43
C GLY A 109 -5.99 7.88 -9.85
N ASP A 110 -5.04 7.33 -10.37
CA ASP A 110 -4.80 7.37 -11.73
C ASP A 110 -5.29 6.12 -12.35
N GLY A 111 -6.54 5.87 -12.24
CA GLY A 111 -7.10 4.72 -12.89
C GLY A 111 -6.95 3.46 -12.07
N GLY A 112 -7.12 3.54 -10.79
CA GLY A 112 -7.02 2.36 -9.98
C GLY A 112 -7.33 2.62 -8.53
N HIS A 113 -7.12 1.64 -7.70
CA HIS A 113 -7.32 1.81 -6.27
C HIS A 113 -6.35 0.92 -5.51
N LEU A 114 -6.13 1.28 -4.25
CA LEU A 114 -5.28 0.48 -3.40
C LEU A 114 -6.09 -0.56 -2.67
N GLU A 115 -5.49 -1.71 -2.49
CA GLU A 115 -6.07 -2.75 -1.65
C GLU A 115 -5.05 -3.18 -0.63
N TYR A 116 -5.50 -3.73 0.48
CA TYR A 116 -4.61 -4.22 1.50
C TYR A 116 -5.08 -5.58 1.99
N ILE A 117 -4.17 -6.33 2.60
CA ILE A 117 -4.52 -7.60 3.19
C ILE A 117 -3.79 -7.71 4.52
N LEU A 118 -4.51 -8.17 5.54
CA LEU A 118 -3.95 -8.40 6.86
C LEU A 118 -3.88 -9.90 7.08
N LEU A 119 -2.74 -10.38 7.52
CA LEU A 119 -2.53 -11.81 7.67
C LEU A 119 -2.24 -12.16 9.12
N ASP A 120 -2.61 -13.38 9.50
CA ASP A 120 -2.32 -13.87 10.84
C ASP A 120 -0.88 -14.29 10.95
N GLU A 121 -0.29 -14.70 9.85
CA GLU A 121 1.08 -15.14 9.83
C GLU A 121 1.86 -14.37 8.78
N PRO A 122 3.14 -14.19 8.98
CA PRO A 122 3.91 -13.46 7.97
C PRO A 122 3.94 -14.21 6.63
N ALA A 123 3.95 -13.47 5.56
CA ALA A 123 4.07 -14.06 4.23
C ALA A 123 4.78 -13.06 3.32
N SER A 124 5.51 -13.57 2.35
CA SER A 124 6.18 -12.69 1.40
C SER A 124 5.13 -11.97 0.57
N TYR A 125 5.54 -10.91 -0.08
CA TYR A 125 4.62 -10.17 -0.93
C TYR A 125 4.11 -11.08 -2.06
N ALA A 126 5.00 -11.89 -2.62
CA ALA A 126 4.59 -12.80 -3.68
C ALA A 126 3.52 -13.77 -3.19
N ALA A 127 3.70 -14.31 -2.00
CA ALA A 127 2.72 -15.24 -1.45
C ALA A 127 1.41 -14.52 -1.16
N ALA A 128 1.49 -13.31 -0.64
CA ALA A 128 0.29 -12.57 -0.32
C ALA A 128 -0.53 -12.25 -1.56
N LEU A 129 0.13 -12.00 -2.67
CA LEU A 129 -0.60 -11.71 -3.91
C LEU A 129 -1.45 -12.87 -4.39
N GLU A 130 -1.09 -14.09 -3.96
CA GLU A 130 -1.85 -15.26 -4.36
C GLU A 130 -3.00 -15.57 -3.40
N MET A 131 -3.12 -14.81 -2.35
CA MET A 131 -4.14 -15.10 -1.35
C MET A 131 -5.43 -14.37 -1.63
N VAL A 132 -6.52 -14.85 -1.03
CA VAL A 132 -7.79 -14.15 -1.10
C VAL A 132 -7.90 -13.34 0.16
N GLY A 133 -8.78 -12.38 0.18
CA GLY A 133 -8.96 -11.56 1.37
C GLY A 133 -8.51 -10.14 1.22
N TRP A 134 -8.09 -9.77 0.03
CA TRP A 134 -7.71 -8.39 -0.22
C TRP A 134 -8.94 -7.49 -0.14
N ARG A 135 -8.78 -6.33 0.48
CA ARG A 135 -9.87 -5.39 0.65
C ARG A 135 -9.51 -4.04 0.11
N PRO A 136 -10.46 -3.32 -0.46
CA PRO A 136 -10.16 -1.97 -0.94
C PRO A 136 -9.85 -1.04 0.21
N LEU A 137 -8.87 -0.17 0.03
CA LEU A 137 -8.54 0.79 1.03
C LEU A 137 -9.46 1.97 0.81
N ARG A 138 -10.41 2.16 1.68
CA ARG A 138 -11.37 3.21 1.50
C ARG A 138 -11.29 4.37 2.43
N ARG A 139 -10.66 4.24 3.54
CA ARG A 139 -10.64 5.29 4.51
C ARG A 139 -10.11 6.60 4.03
N TRP A 140 -9.12 6.58 3.16
CA TRP A 140 -8.56 7.82 2.71
C TRP A 140 -9.54 8.63 1.88
N ARG A 141 -10.56 7.96 1.37
CA ARG A 141 -11.55 8.65 0.59
C ARG A 141 -12.59 9.29 1.45
N ASP A 142 -12.70 8.82 2.67
CA ASP A 142 -13.69 9.34 3.57
C ASP A 142 -13.15 10.44 4.46
N GLU A 143 -11.90 10.76 4.33
CA GLU A 143 -11.33 11.79 5.16
C GLU A 143 -11.73 13.14 4.66
N PRO A 144 -12.18 13.99 5.52
CA PRO A 144 -12.62 15.31 5.11
C PRO A 144 -11.49 16.18 4.65
#